data_f27f8360bd41126d4ff6a16b56db448f
#
_entry.id   f27f8360bd41126d4ff6a16b56db448f
#
_cell.length_a   1.000
_cell.length_b   1.000
_cell.length_c   1.000
_cell.angle_alpha   90.00
_cell.angle_beta   90.00
_cell.angle_gamma   90.00
#
_symmetry.space_group_name_H-M   'P 1'
#
loop_
_entity.id
_entity.type
_entity.pdbx_description
1 polymer ?
#
loop_
_entity_poly.entity_id
_entity_poly.type
_entity_poly.pdbx_seq_one_letter_code
_entity_poly.pdbx_strand_id
1 'polypeptide(L)'
;MQLAAFSNNNFMLGHSAMLINEGQPQFIVNMLKRRVNLRDKTVGILGMTFKADCDDTRDSLSFKLRHLLMLEAKEVILHDPFLEGKDYHPLQTVVDRSDVIVVGVPHSAYRGLRVPRGKVVEDVWGCLDVTEFDVDPCNGANLAELGTAAAR
;
A
#
# COMPACT_ATOMS: atom_id res chain seq x y z
N MET A 1 -17.83 -12.99 -9.88
CA MET A 1 -17.62 -13.52 -11.26
C MET A 1 -18.38 -14.82 -11.50
N GLN A 2 -18.38 -15.79 -10.59
CA GLN A 2 -19.13 -17.04 -10.76
C GLN A 2 -20.63 -16.85 -11.04
N LEU A 3 -21.29 -15.91 -10.33
CA LEU A 3 -22.72 -15.62 -10.53
C LEU A 3 -23.03 -15.09 -11.95
N ALA A 4 -22.16 -14.25 -12.50
CA ALA A 4 -22.34 -13.72 -13.86
C ALA A 4 -22.20 -14.81 -14.94
N ALA A 5 -21.33 -15.81 -14.72
CA ALA A 5 -21.19 -16.95 -15.61
C ALA A 5 -22.41 -17.87 -15.59
N PHE A 6 -23.02 -18.05 -14.41
CA PHE A 6 -24.23 -18.87 -14.26
C PHE A 6 -25.49 -18.21 -14.85
N SER A 7 -25.58 -16.88 -14.78
CA SER A 7 -26.77 -16.14 -15.25
C SER A 7 -26.64 -15.65 -16.69
N ASN A 8 -25.56 -15.96 -17.38
CA ASN A 8 -25.23 -15.47 -18.74
C ASN A 8 -25.33 -13.93 -18.85
N ASN A 9 -25.11 -13.23 -17.74
CA ASN A 9 -25.14 -11.76 -17.67
C ASN A 9 -23.75 -11.17 -17.87
N ASN A 10 -23.65 -10.21 -18.76
CA ASN A 10 -22.42 -9.49 -19.04
C ASN A 10 -22.23 -8.38 -18.02
N PHE A 11 -21.50 -8.66 -16.94
CA PHE A 11 -21.23 -7.71 -15.84
C PHE A 11 -19.90 -6.97 -16.07
N MET A 12 -19.86 -6.17 -17.15
CA MET A 12 -18.64 -5.46 -17.60
C MET A 12 -18.05 -4.54 -16.55
N LEU A 13 -18.89 -3.76 -15.84
CA LEU A 13 -18.42 -2.82 -14.83
C LEU A 13 -17.75 -3.53 -13.65
N GLY A 14 -18.36 -4.60 -13.15
CA GLY A 14 -17.76 -5.36 -12.05
C GLY A 14 -16.49 -6.09 -12.47
N HIS A 15 -16.41 -6.56 -13.69
CA HIS A 15 -15.19 -7.16 -14.24
C HIS A 15 -14.06 -6.13 -14.31
N SER A 16 -14.34 -4.93 -14.82
CA SER A 16 -13.37 -3.85 -14.89
C SER A 16 -12.90 -3.40 -13.50
N ALA A 17 -13.83 -3.27 -12.55
CA ALA A 17 -13.49 -2.93 -11.16
C ALA A 17 -12.57 -3.98 -10.53
N MET A 18 -12.85 -5.26 -10.76
CA MET A 18 -11.99 -6.36 -10.29
C MET A 18 -10.59 -6.29 -10.90
N LEU A 19 -10.47 -6.06 -12.21
CA LEU A 19 -9.15 -5.94 -12.87
C LEU A 19 -8.34 -4.76 -12.33
N ILE A 20 -8.98 -3.62 -12.08
CA ILE A 20 -8.34 -2.45 -11.47
C ILE A 20 -7.84 -2.82 -10.07
N ASN A 21 -8.67 -3.43 -9.25
CA ASN A 21 -8.30 -3.84 -7.90
C ASN A 21 -7.12 -4.82 -7.91
N GLU A 22 -7.17 -5.85 -8.76
CA GLU A 22 -6.09 -6.82 -8.93
C GLU A 22 -4.77 -6.19 -9.45
N GLY A 23 -4.86 -5.06 -10.14
CA GLY A 23 -3.71 -4.29 -10.62
C GLY A 23 -3.05 -3.40 -9.58
N GLN A 24 -3.70 -3.10 -8.43
CA GLN A 24 -3.20 -2.17 -7.42
C GLN A 24 -1.79 -2.51 -6.89
N PRO A 25 -1.46 -3.77 -6.56
CA PRO A 25 -0.12 -4.11 -6.09
C PRO A 25 0.98 -3.73 -7.09
N GLN A 26 0.76 -4.01 -8.38
CA GLN A 26 1.72 -3.65 -9.42
C GLN A 26 1.84 -2.15 -9.61
N PHE A 27 0.72 -1.42 -9.51
CA PHE A 27 0.71 0.04 -9.56
C PHE A 27 1.54 0.64 -8.43
N ILE A 28 1.35 0.17 -7.19
CA ILE A 28 2.12 0.60 -6.00
C ILE A 28 3.63 0.37 -6.22
N VAL A 29 4.02 -0.82 -6.65
CA VAL A 29 5.44 -1.12 -6.91
C VAL A 29 6.01 -0.20 -7.99
N ASN A 30 5.27 0.06 -9.06
CA ASN A 30 5.71 0.97 -10.11
C ASN A 30 5.85 2.42 -9.62
N MET A 31 4.96 2.87 -8.74
CA MET A 31 5.04 4.18 -8.10
C MET A 31 6.30 4.29 -7.23
N LEU A 32 6.56 3.29 -6.39
CA LEU A 32 7.75 3.25 -5.54
C LEU A 32 9.04 3.26 -6.36
N LYS A 33 9.11 2.48 -7.45
CA LYS A 33 10.29 2.43 -8.35
C LYS A 33 10.61 3.76 -9.01
N ARG A 34 9.64 4.66 -9.18
CA ARG A 34 9.86 6.01 -9.69
C ARG A 34 10.46 6.95 -8.64
N ARG A 35 10.23 6.67 -7.36
CA ARG A 35 10.65 7.51 -6.23
C ARG A 35 11.97 7.08 -5.61
N VAL A 36 12.27 5.78 -5.64
CA VAL A 36 13.42 5.20 -4.96
C VAL A 36 13.93 3.93 -5.65
N ASN A 37 15.25 3.72 -5.63
CA ASN A 37 15.83 2.44 -6.03
C ASN A 37 15.56 1.40 -4.93
N LEU A 38 14.63 0.46 -5.18
CA LEU A 38 14.23 -0.54 -4.19
C LEU A 38 15.32 -1.58 -3.91
N ARG A 39 16.26 -1.81 -4.81
CA ARG A 39 17.28 -2.88 -4.70
C ARG A 39 18.15 -2.80 -3.46
N ASP A 40 18.32 -1.60 -2.92
CA ASP A 40 19.14 -1.33 -1.75
C ASP A 40 18.29 -1.09 -0.49
N LYS A 41 16.97 -1.22 -0.60
CA LYS A 41 16.02 -0.80 0.42
C LYS A 41 15.34 -1.97 1.10
N THR A 42 15.12 -1.81 2.41
CA THR A 42 14.20 -2.65 3.18
C THR A 42 12.81 -2.04 3.10
N VAL A 43 11.84 -2.82 2.65
CA VAL A 43 10.44 -2.42 2.53
C VAL A 43 9.62 -3.07 3.63
N GLY A 44 8.93 -2.26 4.43
CA GLY A 44 7.97 -2.71 5.43
C GLY A 44 6.55 -2.67 4.87
N ILE A 45 5.80 -3.75 5.00
CA ILE A 45 4.38 -3.80 4.68
C ILE A 45 3.59 -3.83 5.99
N LEU A 46 2.68 -2.88 6.16
CA LEU A 46 1.77 -2.78 7.29
C LEU A 46 0.37 -3.24 6.86
N GLY A 47 -0.08 -4.35 7.41
CA GLY A 47 -1.37 -4.98 7.09
C GLY A 47 -1.28 -5.99 5.95
N MET A 48 -1.62 -7.24 6.29
CA MET A 48 -1.57 -8.39 5.38
C MET A 48 -2.92 -9.09 5.23
N THR A 49 -3.93 -8.70 5.99
CA THR A 49 -5.28 -9.27 5.94
C THR A 49 -6.08 -8.72 4.75
N PHE A 50 -7.27 -9.28 4.52
CA PHE A 50 -8.13 -8.87 3.41
C PHE A 50 -8.73 -7.47 3.62
N LYS A 51 -9.05 -7.11 4.86
CA LYS A 51 -9.62 -5.82 5.25
C LYS A 51 -9.17 -5.41 6.65
N ALA A 52 -9.42 -4.15 7.00
CA ALA A 52 -9.09 -3.62 8.31
C ALA A 52 -9.76 -4.40 9.45
N ASP A 53 -9.02 -4.53 10.56
CA ASP A 53 -9.46 -5.05 11.84
C ASP A 53 -10.08 -6.46 11.77
N CYS A 54 -9.48 -7.34 10.97
CA CYS A 54 -9.82 -8.76 10.92
C CYS A 54 -8.56 -9.62 10.71
N ASP A 55 -8.69 -10.92 10.90
CA ASP A 55 -7.65 -11.94 10.74
C ASP A 55 -7.75 -12.75 9.43
N ASP A 56 -8.71 -12.40 8.56
CA ASP A 56 -8.93 -13.10 7.30
C ASP A 56 -7.88 -12.67 6.25
N THR A 57 -7.09 -13.62 5.79
CA THR A 57 -6.04 -13.41 4.78
C THR A 57 -6.44 -13.82 3.37
N ARG A 58 -7.62 -14.45 3.20
CA ARG A 58 -8.09 -14.95 1.90
C ARG A 58 -8.29 -13.80 0.93
N ASP A 59 -7.76 -13.96 -0.28
CA ASP A 59 -7.83 -12.96 -1.36
C ASP A 59 -7.21 -11.59 -1.03
N SER A 60 -6.39 -11.49 0.02
CA SER A 60 -5.68 -10.26 0.33
C SER A 60 -4.62 -9.93 -0.73
N LEU A 61 -4.71 -8.75 -1.30
CA LEU A 61 -3.76 -8.23 -2.29
C LEU A 61 -2.39 -7.89 -1.68
N SER A 62 -2.28 -7.79 -0.35
CA SER A 62 -1.01 -7.56 0.34
C SER A 62 -0.02 -8.71 0.11
N PHE A 63 -0.49 -9.95 -0.07
CA PHE A 63 0.39 -11.08 -0.43
C PHE A 63 0.94 -10.94 -1.85
N LYS A 64 0.14 -10.48 -2.80
CA LYS A 64 0.59 -10.17 -4.16
C LYS A 64 1.60 -9.02 -4.16
N LEU A 65 1.33 -7.98 -3.37
CA LEU A 65 2.25 -6.85 -3.16
C LEU A 65 3.59 -7.34 -2.58
N ARG A 66 3.55 -8.17 -1.53
CA ARG A 66 4.75 -8.80 -0.96
C ARG A 66 5.56 -9.53 -2.02
N HIS A 67 4.94 -10.41 -2.82
CA HIS A 67 5.64 -11.16 -3.87
C HIS A 67 6.34 -10.25 -4.88
N LEU A 68 5.66 -9.20 -5.33
CA LEU A 68 6.24 -8.24 -6.27
C LEU A 68 7.42 -7.48 -5.65
N LEU A 69 7.28 -7.05 -4.39
CA LEU A 69 8.35 -6.34 -3.68
C LEU A 69 9.56 -7.24 -3.39
N MET A 70 9.36 -8.53 -3.11
CA MET A 70 10.46 -9.48 -2.92
C MET A 70 11.34 -9.65 -4.17
N LEU A 71 10.83 -9.36 -5.37
CA LEU A 71 11.60 -9.39 -6.61
C LEU A 71 12.41 -8.10 -6.85
N GLU A 72 12.01 -7.01 -6.21
CA GLU A 72 12.54 -5.66 -6.50
C GLU A 72 13.36 -5.09 -5.35
N ALA A 73 13.03 -5.44 -4.10
CA ALA A 73 13.65 -4.89 -2.90
C ALA A 73 14.77 -5.78 -2.35
N LYS A 74 15.65 -5.19 -1.54
CA LYS A 74 16.68 -5.92 -0.80
C LYS A 74 16.06 -6.87 0.22
N GLU A 75 15.08 -6.40 0.96
CA GLU A 75 14.39 -7.14 2.02
C GLU A 75 12.94 -6.67 2.12
N VAL A 76 12.03 -7.58 2.45
CA VAL A 76 10.63 -7.25 2.73
C VAL A 76 10.29 -7.78 4.11
N ILE A 77 9.87 -6.91 5.02
CA ILE A 77 9.46 -7.25 6.38
C ILE A 77 8.00 -6.88 6.60
N LEU A 78 7.31 -7.66 7.43
CA LEU A 78 5.87 -7.59 7.56
C LEU A 78 5.46 -7.27 8.99
N HIS A 79 4.38 -6.51 9.12
CA HIS A 79 3.62 -6.39 10.35
C HIS A 79 2.13 -6.48 10.07
N ASP A 80 1.42 -7.18 10.94
CA ASP A 80 -0.04 -7.19 10.99
C ASP A 80 -0.45 -7.41 12.45
N PRO A 81 -1.41 -6.64 13.01
CA PRO A 81 -1.81 -6.77 14.40
C PRO A 81 -2.61 -8.03 14.70
N PHE A 82 -3.12 -8.73 13.67
CA PHE A 82 -3.98 -9.90 13.80
C PHE A 82 -3.31 -11.19 13.33
N LEU A 83 -2.08 -11.12 12.81
CA LEU A 83 -1.36 -12.27 12.28
C LEU A 83 -0.06 -12.48 13.05
N GLU A 84 0.21 -13.76 13.37
CA GLU A 84 1.42 -14.19 14.05
C GLU A 84 2.21 -15.16 13.16
N GLY A 85 3.51 -15.25 13.40
CA GLY A 85 4.40 -16.17 12.70
C GLY A 85 5.80 -15.60 12.51
N LYS A 86 6.72 -16.43 12.04
CA LYS A 86 8.15 -16.09 11.88
C LYS A 86 8.42 -14.93 10.89
N ASP A 87 7.49 -14.68 9.98
CA ASP A 87 7.63 -13.64 8.94
C ASP A 87 7.11 -12.28 9.43
N TYR A 88 6.40 -12.25 10.57
CA TYR A 88 5.84 -11.03 11.13
C TYR A 88 6.71 -10.47 12.25
N HIS A 89 6.86 -9.17 12.26
CA HIS A 89 7.66 -8.44 13.25
C HIS A 89 6.79 -7.46 14.05
N PRO A 90 7.21 -7.06 15.26
CA PRO A 90 6.56 -5.97 15.99
C PRO A 90 6.50 -4.69 15.15
N LEU A 91 5.41 -3.91 15.28
CA LEU A 91 5.19 -2.69 14.51
C LEU A 91 6.40 -1.75 14.55
N GLN A 92 6.91 -1.47 15.75
CA GLN A 92 8.05 -0.57 15.92
C GLN A 92 9.30 -1.10 15.20
N THR A 93 9.53 -2.41 15.22
CA THR A 93 10.66 -3.03 14.51
C THR A 93 10.54 -2.81 12.99
N VAL A 94 9.33 -2.97 12.43
CA VAL A 94 9.10 -2.72 11.00
C VAL A 94 9.31 -1.24 10.69
N VAL A 95 8.76 -0.35 11.51
CA VAL A 95 8.93 1.10 11.33
C VAL A 95 10.41 1.49 11.38
N ASP A 96 11.17 0.96 12.33
CA ASP A 96 12.58 1.36 12.51
C ASP A 96 13.49 0.83 11.41
N ARG A 97 13.30 -0.44 11.01
CA ARG A 97 14.17 -1.13 10.03
C ARG A 97 13.88 -0.79 8.58
N SER A 98 12.66 -0.35 8.25
CA SER A 98 12.28 -0.08 6.87
C SER A 98 12.82 1.26 6.39
N ASP A 99 13.31 1.31 5.16
CA ASP A 99 13.56 2.54 4.40
C ASP A 99 12.27 3.04 3.71
N VAL A 100 11.43 2.07 3.32
CA VAL A 100 10.15 2.30 2.64
C VAL A 100 9.05 1.61 3.44
N ILE A 101 7.95 2.29 3.70
CA ILE A 101 6.77 1.75 4.39
C ILE A 101 5.58 1.80 3.44
N VAL A 102 4.91 0.67 3.28
CA VAL A 102 3.68 0.57 2.48
C VAL A 102 2.54 0.14 3.39
N VAL A 103 1.45 0.88 3.39
CA VAL A 103 0.24 0.48 4.09
C VAL A 103 -0.60 -0.39 3.15
N GLY A 104 -0.56 -1.70 3.39
CA GLY A 104 -1.35 -2.69 2.65
C GLY A 104 -2.80 -2.74 3.09
N VAL A 105 -3.06 -2.63 4.41
CA VAL A 105 -4.40 -2.63 5.01
C VAL A 105 -4.49 -1.57 6.11
N PRO A 106 -5.54 -0.73 6.13
CA PRO A 106 -5.66 0.39 7.07
C PRO A 106 -6.24 -0.04 8.42
N HIS A 107 -5.50 -0.87 9.18
CA HIS A 107 -5.92 -1.26 10.53
C HIS A 107 -6.02 -0.06 11.46
N SER A 108 -6.98 -0.10 12.38
CA SER A 108 -7.14 0.95 13.41
C SER A 108 -5.88 1.13 14.27
N ALA A 109 -5.10 0.05 14.44
CA ALA A 109 -3.83 0.06 15.15
C ALA A 109 -2.76 0.97 14.52
N TYR A 110 -2.90 1.36 13.25
CA TYR A 110 -1.96 2.25 12.56
C TYR A 110 -2.34 3.73 12.63
N ARG A 111 -3.53 4.05 13.17
CA ARG A 111 -3.97 5.44 13.32
C ARG A 111 -3.03 6.19 14.26
N GLY A 112 -2.56 7.34 13.82
CA GLY A 112 -1.61 8.15 14.59
C GLY A 112 -0.19 7.57 14.68
N LEU A 113 0.12 6.54 13.86
CA LEU A 113 1.48 6.03 13.75
C LEU A 113 2.41 7.11 13.23
N ARG A 114 3.46 7.40 14.00
CA ARG A 114 4.50 8.35 13.59
C ARG A 114 5.61 7.61 12.88
N VAL A 115 5.86 8.00 11.65
CA VAL A 115 6.99 7.48 10.87
C VAL A 115 8.15 8.47 10.94
N PRO A 116 9.37 8.03 11.29
CA PRO A 116 10.54 8.89 11.32
C PRO A 116 10.82 9.56 9.96
N ARG A 117 11.33 10.80 9.99
CA ARG A 117 11.72 11.53 8.78
C ARG A 117 12.77 10.77 7.97
N GLY A 118 12.76 10.98 6.66
CA GLY A 118 13.71 10.36 5.72
C GLY A 118 13.30 8.96 5.24
N LYS A 119 12.12 8.46 5.64
CA LYS A 119 11.55 7.22 5.09
C LYS A 119 10.55 7.54 3.98
N VAL A 120 10.53 6.70 2.95
CA VAL A 120 9.51 6.79 1.90
C VAL A 120 8.25 6.09 2.41
N VAL A 121 7.11 6.78 2.34
CA VAL A 121 5.82 6.22 2.75
C VAL A 121 4.87 6.17 1.56
N GLU A 122 4.22 5.03 1.38
CA GLU A 122 3.14 4.83 0.42
C GLU A 122 1.89 4.40 1.18
N ASP A 123 1.05 5.37 1.47
CA ASP A 123 -0.23 5.19 2.17
C ASP A 123 -1.39 5.44 1.20
N VAL A 124 -1.77 4.40 0.47
CA VAL A 124 -2.87 4.46 -0.51
C VAL A 124 -4.24 4.63 0.14
N TRP A 125 -4.32 4.46 1.46
CA TRP A 125 -5.56 4.55 2.23
C TRP A 125 -5.76 5.89 2.93
N GLY A 126 -4.68 6.68 3.08
CA GLY A 126 -4.71 7.93 3.85
C GLY A 126 -5.00 7.71 5.33
N CYS A 127 -4.54 6.59 5.90
CA CYS A 127 -4.82 6.25 7.31
C CYS A 127 -3.75 6.75 8.28
N LEU A 128 -2.56 7.11 7.78
CA LEU A 128 -1.47 7.67 8.58
C LEU A 128 -1.62 9.19 8.65
N ASP A 129 -1.22 9.77 9.78
CA ASP A 129 -1.16 11.22 9.92
C ASP A 129 0.08 11.77 9.21
N VAL A 130 -0.11 12.30 8.00
CA VAL A 130 0.96 12.76 7.09
C VAL A 130 1.53 14.13 7.43
N THR A 131 1.15 14.75 8.53
CA THR A 131 1.61 16.12 8.88
C THR A 131 3.12 16.22 9.15
N GLU A 132 3.85 15.11 9.22
CA GLU A 132 5.29 15.07 9.48
C GLU A 132 6.13 14.35 8.41
N PHE A 133 5.54 14.00 7.25
CA PHE A 133 6.32 13.38 6.17
C PHE A 133 7.04 14.45 5.35
N ASP A 134 8.33 14.27 5.10
CA ASP A 134 9.00 14.88 3.95
C ASP A 134 8.39 14.25 2.68
N VAL A 135 7.27 14.80 2.23
CA VAL A 135 6.77 14.52 0.89
C VAL A 135 7.78 15.17 -0.04
N ASP A 136 8.54 14.37 -0.77
CA ASP A 136 9.42 14.87 -1.81
C ASP A 136 8.55 15.71 -2.77
N PRO A 137 8.77 17.06 -2.89
CA PRO A 137 7.89 17.96 -3.62
C PRO A 137 7.85 17.67 -5.12
N CYS A 138 8.62 16.71 -5.62
CA CYS A 138 8.69 16.37 -7.02
C CYS A 138 7.49 15.57 -7.57
N ASN A 139 6.48 15.21 -6.75
CA ASN A 139 5.30 14.47 -7.24
C ASN A 139 3.95 14.98 -6.73
N GLY A 140 3.92 16.12 -6.09
CA GLY A 140 2.68 16.86 -5.82
C GLY A 140 2.51 17.92 -6.90
N ALA A 141 2.04 17.56 -8.10
CA ALA A 141 1.33 18.52 -8.93
C ALA A 141 0.15 19.00 -8.08
N ASN A 142 0.31 20.19 -7.53
CA ASN A 142 -0.62 20.82 -6.62
C ASN A 142 -1.94 21.00 -7.37
N LEU A 143 -2.91 20.11 -7.17
CA LEU A 143 -4.24 20.20 -7.76
C LEU A 143 -4.93 21.53 -7.42
N ALA A 144 -4.41 22.27 -6.44
CA ALA A 144 -4.87 23.60 -6.11
C ALA A 144 -4.46 24.67 -7.16
N GLU A 145 -3.39 24.45 -7.93
CA GLU A 145 -2.97 25.43 -8.95
C GLU A 145 -3.66 25.24 -10.30
N LEU A 146 -4.28 24.08 -10.56
CA LEU A 146 -5.07 23.85 -11.78
C LEU A 146 -6.46 24.50 -11.74
N GLY A 147 -6.94 24.88 -10.55
CA GLY A 147 -8.25 25.52 -10.37
C GLY A 147 -8.26 27.04 -10.64
N THR A 148 -7.10 27.70 -10.64
CA THR A 148 -7.04 29.18 -10.79
C THR A 148 -6.73 29.66 -12.22
N ALA A 149 -6.35 28.78 -13.13
CA ALA A 149 -6.06 29.14 -14.53
C ALA A 149 -7.31 29.14 -15.45
N ALA A 150 -8.48 28.68 -14.98
CA ALA A 150 -9.71 28.64 -15.77
C ALA A 150 -10.67 29.81 -15.48
N ALA A 151 -10.26 30.82 -14.72
CA ALA A 151 -11.09 31.99 -14.36
C ALA A 151 -10.41 33.33 -14.73
N ARG A 152 -9.83 33.40 -15.93
CA ARG A 152 -9.46 34.69 -16.57
C ARG A 152 -9.77 34.65 -18.06
#